data_790b1e08ccebf28f5407bffcbd051596
#
_entry.id   790b1e08ccebf28f5407bffcbd051596
#
_cell.length_a   1.000
_cell.length_b   1.000
_cell.length_c   1.000
_cell.angle_alpha   90.00
_cell.angle_beta   90.00
_cell.angle_gamma   90.00
#
_symmetry.space_group_name_H-M   'P 1'
#
loop_
_entity.id
_entity.type
_entity.pdbx_description
1 polymer ?
#
loop_
_entity_poly.entity_id
_entity_poly.type
_entity_poly.pdbx_seq_one_letter_code
_entity_poly.pdbx_strand_id
1 'polypeptide(L)'
;MKTLLPKFFWISITLLLSVFNLNAQTVDHCGMEDNLKRLKALDPKLEQKIADYEVQIQEWIANHPNLRTSQSPTITVPVVLHIVYKNSTENISTAICNQIITVLNEDYGRTNADAVQTPTVWQSISVNTGVQFCLAQRDPSGAPTTGIERRSTTAANYTTDDKVKFFSQGGLDAWDVSRYFNIWVCDLTPGLGGYGEFPTGSLSNTYGQVSDYAVVGTGQWVCTHECGHCFNLRHIWGDDAGACTGSDLVSDTPNQANSSPGTCPTYPALDACTTV
;
A
#
# COMPACT_ATOMS: atom_id res chain seq x y z
N MET A 1 23.57 37.29 -75.54
CA MET A 1 23.64 37.40 -74.06
C MET A 1 22.50 36.56 -73.48
N LYS A 2 22.82 35.39 -72.90
CA LYS A 2 21.85 34.47 -72.29
C LYS A 2 22.07 34.55 -70.78
N THR A 3 21.13 35.09 -70.05
CA THR A 3 21.12 35.19 -68.59
C THR A 3 20.72 33.84 -68.03
N LEU A 4 21.61 33.23 -67.22
CA LEU A 4 21.33 32.05 -66.39
C LEU A 4 20.73 32.48 -65.08
N LEU A 5 19.48 32.05 -64.80
CA LEU A 5 18.91 32.13 -63.45
C LEU A 5 19.43 30.96 -62.58
N PRO A 6 19.78 31.19 -61.27
CA PRO A 6 20.14 30.13 -60.40
C PRO A 6 18.88 29.40 -59.86
N LYS A 7 18.90 28.07 -59.95
CA LYS A 7 17.87 27.21 -59.35
C LYS A 7 18.10 27.14 -57.82
N PHE A 8 17.21 27.74 -57.05
CA PHE A 8 17.15 27.50 -55.62
C PHE A 8 16.63 26.11 -55.33
N PHE A 9 17.49 25.30 -54.69
CA PHE A 9 17.14 23.99 -54.18
C PHE A 9 16.55 24.16 -52.78
N TRP A 10 15.22 23.97 -52.63
CA TRP A 10 14.56 23.93 -51.33
C TRP A 10 14.80 22.55 -50.73
N ILE A 11 15.64 22.47 -49.68
CA ILE A 11 15.77 21.29 -48.85
C ILE A 11 14.70 21.40 -47.77
N SER A 12 13.61 20.64 -47.93
CA SER A 12 12.60 20.46 -46.89
C SER A 12 13.17 19.51 -45.86
N ILE A 13 13.60 20.07 -44.71
CA ILE A 13 13.93 19.29 -43.51
C ILE A 13 12.61 18.88 -42.87
N THR A 14 12.19 17.65 -43.12
CA THR A 14 11.06 17.02 -42.39
C THR A 14 11.58 16.60 -41.04
N LEU A 15 11.30 17.42 -40.00
CA LEU A 15 11.59 17.08 -38.61
C LEU A 15 10.61 15.98 -38.18
N LEU A 16 11.08 14.72 -38.17
CA LEU A 16 10.33 13.59 -37.60
C LEU A 16 10.32 13.78 -36.08
N LEU A 17 9.26 14.40 -35.56
CA LEU A 17 8.92 14.33 -34.13
C LEU A 17 8.47 12.90 -33.79
N SER A 18 9.41 12.05 -33.40
CA SER A 18 9.09 10.82 -32.69
C SER A 18 8.46 11.18 -31.37
N VAL A 19 7.14 11.13 -31.30
CA VAL A 19 6.39 11.18 -30.05
C VAL A 19 6.71 9.88 -29.32
N PHE A 20 7.69 9.92 -28.43
CA PHE A 20 7.82 8.89 -27.40
C PHE A 20 6.61 9.03 -26.50
N ASN A 21 5.62 8.18 -26.68
CA ASN A 21 4.64 7.92 -25.64
C ASN A 21 5.41 7.31 -24.45
N LEU A 22 5.86 8.16 -23.54
CA LEU A 22 6.18 7.74 -22.19
C LEU A 22 4.83 7.31 -21.60
N ASN A 23 4.48 6.04 -21.73
CA ASN A 23 3.52 5.44 -20.87
C ASN A 23 4.13 5.56 -19.47
N ALA A 24 3.75 6.58 -18.72
CA ALA A 24 3.91 6.57 -17.28
C ALA A 24 3.15 5.32 -16.83
N GLN A 25 3.90 4.30 -16.44
CA GLN A 25 3.36 3.09 -15.90
C GLN A 25 2.70 3.51 -14.59
N THR A 26 1.37 3.54 -14.57
CA THR A 26 0.63 3.75 -13.33
C THR A 26 0.89 2.54 -12.45
N VAL A 27 1.81 2.71 -11.49
CA VAL A 27 2.00 1.76 -10.40
C VAL A 27 0.83 2.02 -9.45
N ASP A 28 -0.27 1.31 -9.63
CA ASP A 28 -1.50 1.63 -8.90
C ASP A 28 -2.38 0.40 -8.65
N HIS A 29 -1.80 -0.78 -8.76
CA HIS A 29 -2.55 -2.00 -8.51
C HIS A 29 -2.19 -2.55 -7.13
N CYS A 30 -3.18 -2.59 -6.24
CA CYS A 30 -3.11 -3.34 -4.99
C CYS A 30 -3.18 -4.84 -5.31
N GLY A 31 -2.18 -5.60 -4.89
CA GLY A 31 -2.11 -7.06 -5.10
C GLY A 31 -2.82 -7.87 -4.04
N MET A 32 -3.64 -7.24 -3.19
CA MET A 32 -4.30 -7.92 -2.06
C MET A 32 -5.21 -9.05 -2.51
N GLU A 33 -6.01 -8.86 -3.57
CA GLU A 33 -6.90 -9.91 -4.09
C GLU A 33 -6.13 -11.12 -4.63
N ASP A 34 -5.05 -10.86 -5.40
CA ASP A 34 -4.20 -11.92 -5.94
C ASP A 34 -3.49 -12.69 -4.82
N ASN A 35 -2.97 -11.97 -3.81
CA ASN A 35 -2.36 -12.59 -2.63
C ASN A 35 -3.38 -13.42 -1.86
N LEU A 36 -4.57 -12.89 -1.59
CA LEU A 36 -5.64 -13.59 -0.88
C LEU A 36 -6.10 -14.85 -1.62
N LYS A 37 -6.24 -14.77 -2.95
CA LYS A 37 -6.58 -15.92 -3.79
C LYS A 37 -5.51 -17.02 -3.69
N ARG A 38 -4.23 -16.63 -3.74
CA ARG A 38 -3.11 -17.56 -3.57
C ARG A 38 -3.11 -18.20 -2.19
N LEU A 39 -3.28 -17.40 -1.13
CA LEU A 39 -3.31 -17.89 0.25
C LEU A 39 -4.50 -18.85 0.50
N LYS A 40 -5.69 -18.56 -0.06
CA LYS A 40 -6.85 -19.46 -0.01
C LYS A 40 -6.59 -20.78 -0.73
N ALA A 41 -5.82 -20.78 -1.81
CA ALA A 41 -5.41 -22.03 -2.49
C ALA A 41 -4.44 -22.86 -1.65
N LEU A 42 -3.61 -22.24 -0.81
CA LEU A 42 -2.69 -22.93 0.12
C LEU A 42 -3.37 -23.38 1.41
N ASP A 43 -4.33 -22.60 1.91
CA ASP A 43 -5.15 -22.92 3.09
C ASP A 43 -6.64 -22.80 2.77
N PRO A 44 -7.34 -23.89 2.43
CA PRO A 44 -8.77 -23.88 2.14
C PRO A 44 -9.66 -23.40 3.31
N LYS A 45 -9.11 -23.30 4.53
CA LYS A 45 -9.82 -22.78 5.70
C LYS A 45 -9.58 -21.29 5.94
N LEU A 46 -8.74 -20.64 5.13
CA LEU A 46 -8.36 -19.25 5.34
C LEU A 46 -9.56 -18.30 5.35
N GLU A 47 -10.49 -18.49 4.42
CA GLU A 47 -11.72 -17.68 4.35
C GLU A 47 -12.54 -17.76 5.63
N GLN A 48 -12.69 -18.95 6.17
CA GLN A 48 -13.38 -19.13 7.46
C GLN A 48 -12.62 -18.49 8.61
N LYS A 49 -11.29 -18.59 8.64
CA LYS A 49 -10.47 -17.95 9.67
C LYS A 49 -10.59 -16.42 9.63
N ILE A 50 -10.61 -15.82 8.44
CA ILE A 50 -10.81 -14.37 8.27
C ILE A 50 -12.20 -13.97 8.76
N ALA A 51 -13.24 -14.74 8.40
CA ALA A 51 -14.61 -14.49 8.84
C ALA A 51 -14.78 -14.64 10.36
N ASP A 52 -14.18 -15.66 10.96
CA ASP A 52 -14.20 -15.88 12.39
C ASP A 52 -13.50 -14.75 13.16
N TYR A 53 -12.40 -14.24 12.59
CA TYR A 53 -11.68 -13.11 13.18
C TYR A 53 -12.47 -11.80 13.04
N GLU A 54 -13.16 -11.59 11.93
CA GLU A 54 -14.08 -10.47 11.75
C GLU A 54 -15.19 -10.47 12.81
N VAL A 55 -15.80 -11.61 13.09
CA VAL A 55 -16.79 -11.72 14.17
C VAL A 55 -16.21 -11.30 15.51
N GLN A 56 -14.99 -11.74 15.84
CA GLN A 56 -14.31 -11.33 17.08
C GLN A 56 -14.07 -9.82 17.14
N ILE A 57 -13.69 -9.20 16.02
CA ILE A 57 -13.51 -7.74 15.92
C ILE A 57 -14.83 -7.02 16.18
N GLN A 58 -15.92 -7.45 15.52
CA GLN A 58 -17.23 -6.84 15.70
C GLN A 58 -17.78 -7.00 17.12
N GLU A 59 -17.59 -8.16 17.74
CA GLU A 59 -17.93 -8.38 19.13
C GLU A 59 -17.10 -7.48 20.08
N TRP A 60 -15.80 -7.33 19.78
CA TRP A 60 -14.94 -6.45 20.56
C TRP A 60 -15.39 -4.98 20.45
N ILE A 61 -15.69 -4.50 19.24
CA ILE A 61 -16.21 -3.14 19.00
C ILE A 61 -17.52 -2.91 19.74
N ALA A 62 -18.46 -3.87 19.68
CA ALA A 62 -19.75 -3.79 20.38
C ALA A 62 -19.59 -3.69 21.91
N ASN A 63 -18.60 -4.37 22.47
CA ASN A 63 -18.30 -4.36 23.89
C ASN A 63 -17.50 -3.14 24.37
N HIS A 64 -16.98 -2.32 23.43
CA HIS A 64 -16.14 -1.16 23.70
C HIS A 64 -16.65 0.13 23.01
N PRO A 65 -17.93 0.52 23.19
CA PRO A 65 -18.55 1.61 22.42
C PRO A 65 -17.91 2.99 22.66
N ASN A 66 -17.20 3.16 23.77
CA ASN A 66 -16.60 4.43 24.17
C ASN A 66 -15.17 4.64 23.64
N LEU A 67 -14.56 3.67 22.97
CA LEU A 67 -13.20 3.81 22.45
C LEU A 67 -13.11 4.69 21.20
N ARG A 68 -14.25 5.06 20.60
CA ARG A 68 -14.33 6.06 19.54
C ARG A 68 -14.19 7.51 20.05
N THR A 69 -14.12 7.73 21.37
CA THR A 69 -13.95 9.05 21.93
C THR A 69 -12.47 9.42 22.04
N SER A 70 -12.15 10.66 21.83
CA SER A 70 -10.88 11.33 21.57
C SER A 70 -9.70 11.13 22.54
N GLN A 71 -9.70 10.09 23.37
CA GLN A 71 -8.64 9.81 24.36
C GLN A 71 -8.25 8.31 24.41
N SER A 72 -8.33 7.59 23.31
CA SER A 72 -7.73 6.26 23.25
C SER A 72 -6.22 6.36 23.50
N PRO A 73 -5.64 5.47 24.30
CA PRO A 73 -4.20 5.48 24.51
C PRO A 73 -3.50 5.26 23.17
N THR A 74 -2.43 6.00 22.95
CA THR A 74 -1.59 5.81 21.75
C THR A 74 -0.99 4.40 21.76
N ILE A 75 -1.19 3.67 20.69
CA ILE A 75 -0.59 2.34 20.47
C ILE A 75 0.64 2.53 19.58
N THR A 76 1.81 2.20 20.10
CA THR A 76 3.05 2.27 19.32
C THR A 76 3.37 0.91 18.73
N VAL A 77 3.52 0.87 17.39
CA VAL A 77 3.82 -0.32 16.60
C VAL A 77 5.29 -0.29 16.17
N PRO A 78 6.15 -1.18 16.68
CA PRO A 78 7.53 -1.31 16.21
C PRO A 78 7.56 -1.88 14.79
N VAL A 79 8.19 -1.18 13.86
CA VAL A 79 8.32 -1.56 12.45
C VAL A 79 9.73 -2.02 12.16
N VAL A 80 9.87 -3.07 11.37
CA VAL A 80 11.11 -3.43 10.69
C VAL A 80 10.92 -3.27 9.18
N LEU A 81 11.84 -2.57 8.54
CA LEU A 81 11.89 -2.41 7.09
C LEU A 81 12.91 -3.39 6.50
N HIS A 82 12.46 -4.29 5.65
CA HIS A 82 13.25 -5.27 4.92
C HIS A 82 13.48 -4.75 3.48
N ILE A 83 14.62 -4.13 3.23
CA ILE A 83 14.96 -3.58 1.91
C ILE A 83 15.67 -4.65 1.09
N VAL A 84 14.99 -5.17 0.08
CA VAL A 84 15.52 -6.18 -0.84
C VAL A 84 15.74 -5.52 -2.20
N TYR A 85 16.99 -5.46 -2.67
CA TYR A 85 17.39 -4.64 -3.81
C TYR A 85 18.33 -5.38 -4.75
N LYS A 86 18.25 -5.09 -6.03
CA LYS A 86 19.13 -5.59 -7.09
C LYS A 86 20.21 -4.56 -7.47
N ASN A 87 19.89 -3.29 -7.34
CA ASN A 87 20.77 -2.18 -7.72
C ASN A 87 20.65 -1.00 -6.73
N SER A 88 21.44 0.04 -6.95
CA SER A 88 21.51 1.21 -6.05
C SER A 88 20.21 2.04 -6.01
N THR A 89 19.39 2.01 -7.06
CA THR A 89 18.11 2.76 -7.10
C THR A 89 17.07 2.07 -6.19
N GLU A 90 17.00 0.74 -6.24
CA GLU A 90 16.12 -0.07 -5.40
C GLU A 90 16.58 -0.08 -3.92
N ASN A 91 17.89 0.14 -3.67
CA ASN A 91 18.42 0.26 -2.31
C ASN A 91 18.10 1.64 -1.74
N ILE A 92 16.83 1.88 -1.48
CA ILE A 92 16.33 3.17 -0.99
C ILE A 92 17.12 3.66 0.24
N SER A 93 17.34 4.97 0.32
CA SER A 93 18.14 5.56 1.39
C SER A 93 17.47 5.43 2.76
N THR A 94 18.26 5.56 3.84
CA THR A 94 17.71 5.64 5.20
C THR A 94 16.76 6.84 5.36
N ALA A 95 16.98 7.92 4.61
CA ALA A 95 16.05 9.05 4.60
C ALA A 95 14.66 8.66 4.07
N ILE A 96 14.58 7.89 2.98
CA ILE A 96 13.31 7.36 2.45
C ILE A 96 12.70 6.36 3.44
N CYS A 97 13.49 5.49 4.07
CA CYS A 97 12.99 4.61 5.13
C CYS A 97 12.32 5.38 6.28
N ASN A 98 12.94 6.49 6.72
CA ASN A 98 12.33 7.36 7.73
C ASN A 98 11.07 8.06 7.23
N GLN A 99 11.02 8.45 5.95
CA GLN A 99 9.81 9.02 5.33
C GLN A 99 8.63 8.04 5.32
N ILE A 100 8.86 6.73 5.10
CA ILE A 100 7.81 5.72 5.22
C ILE A 100 7.14 5.79 6.60
N ILE A 101 7.94 5.83 7.67
CA ILE A 101 7.41 5.94 9.04
C ILE A 101 6.70 7.27 9.26
N THR A 102 7.23 8.36 8.71
CA THR A 102 6.60 9.69 8.82
C THR A 102 5.23 9.69 8.14
N VAL A 103 5.13 9.20 6.90
CA VAL A 103 3.87 9.12 6.14
C VAL A 103 2.85 8.26 6.88
N LEU A 104 3.22 7.07 7.36
CA LEU A 104 2.34 6.23 8.15
C LEU A 104 1.80 6.98 9.38
N ASN A 105 2.65 7.71 10.10
CA ASN A 105 2.23 8.48 11.27
C ASN A 105 1.33 9.68 10.92
N GLU A 106 1.61 10.36 9.81
CA GLU A 106 0.79 11.47 9.33
C GLU A 106 -0.60 10.99 8.91
N ASP A 107 -0.68 9.90 8.15
CA ASP A 107 -1.94 9.36 7.64
C ASP A 107 -2.80 8.77 8.77
N TYR A 108 -2.24 7.87 9.58
CA TYR A 108 -2.95 7.25 10.70
C TYR A 108 -3.25 8.24 11.84
N GLY A 109 -2.42 9.26 11.99
CA GLY A 109 -2.64 10.38 12.91
C GLY A 109 -3.58 11.44 12.36
N ARG A 110 -3.98 11.37 11.08
CA ARG A 110 -4.76 12.40 10.38
C ARG A 110 -4.13 13.79 10.47
N THR A 111 -2.81 13.86 10.31
CA THR A 111 -2.02 15.11 10.30
C THR A 111 -1.40 15.39 8.93
N ASN A 112 -1.64 14.55 7.94
CA ASN A 112 -1.29 14.72 6.54
C ASN A 112 -1.90 16.02 5.97
N ALA A 113 -1.19 16.63 5.01
CA ALA A 113 -1.53 17.97 4.51
C ALA A 113 -2.91 18.04 3.81
N ASP A 114 -3.38 16.92 3.24
CA ASP A 114 -4.66 16.79 2.55
C ASP A 114 -5.83 16.40 3.47
N ALA A 115 -5.61 16.14 4.76
CA ALA A 115 -6.67 15.91 5.74
C ALA A 115 -7.73 17.03 5.75
N VAL A 116 -7.32 18.27 5.42
CA VAL A 116 -8.24 19.42 5.32
C VAL A 116 -9.19 19.35 4.12
N GLN A 117 -8.91 18.48 3.13
CA GLN A 117 -9.73 18.27 1.95
C GLN A 117 -10.90 17.30 2.21
N THR A 118 -10.94 16.67 3.40
CA THR A 118 -12.05 15.78 3.77
C THR A 118 -13.37 16.50 3.65
N PRO A 119 -14.34 16.02 2.83
CA PRO A 119 -15.65 16.63 2.69
C PRO A 119 -16.35 16.79 4.05
N THR A 120 -17.10 17.87 4.23
CA THR A 120 -17.72 18.24 5.52
C THR A 120 -18.56 17.11 6.11
N VAL A 121 -19.24 16.34 5.26
CA VAL A 121 -20.07 15.21 5.68
C VAL A 121 -19.27 14.10 6.38
N TRP A 122 -17.98 13.94 6.06
CA TRP A 122 -17.09 12.93 6.63
C TRP A 122 -16.21 13.44 7.77
N GLN A 123 -16.14 14.75 8.00
CA GLN A 123 -15.23 15.33 9.00
C GLN A 123 -15.50 14.86 10.42
N SER A 124 -16.77 14.59 10.76
CA SER A 124 -17.15 14.14 12.11
C SER A 124 -16.73 12.70 12.43
N ILE A 125 -16.50 11.88 11.40
CA ILE A 125 -16.11 10.47 11.54
C ILE A 125 -14.64 10.23 11.21
N SER A 126 -13.99 11.19 10.53
CA SER A 126 -12.56 11.14 10.24
C SER A 126 -11.75 11.50 11.48
N VAL A 127 -11.10 10.53 12.11
CA VAL A 127 -10.41 10.70 13.38
C VAL A 127 -8.94 10.28 13.30
N ASN A 128 -8.15 10.75 14.28
CA ASN A 128 -6.85 10.18 14.57
C ASN A 128 -7.05 8.78 15.14
N THR A 129 -6.43 7.77 14.55
CA THR A 129 -6.60 6.36 14.96
C THR A 129 -5.96 6.04 16.32
N GLY A 130 -5.03 6.88 16.79
CA GLY A 130 -4.21 6.60 17.96
C GLY A 130 -3.08 5.59 17.71
N VAL A 131 -2.91 5.12 16.48
CA VAL A 131 -1.80 4.23 16.10
C VAL A 131 -0.59 5.08 15.71
N GLN A 132 0.57 4.74 16.24
CA GLN A 132 1.86 5.35 15.90
C GLN A 132 2.86 4.27 15.52
N PHE A 133 3.68 4.54 14.54
CA PHE A 133 4.73 3.65 14.05
C PHE A 133 6.10 4.19 14.45
N CYS A 134 7.01 3.31 14.81
CA CYS A 134 8.41 3.66 15.01
C CYS A 134 9.31 2.54 14.47
N LEU A 135 10.48 2.89 13.97
CA LEU A 135 11.48 1.86 13.64
C LEU A 135 11.88 1.10 14.90
N ALA A 136 11.99 -0.22 14.80
CA ALA A 136 12.43 -1.08 15.89
C ALA A 136 13.84 -0.67 16.36
N GLN A 137 14.03 -0.52 17.67
CA GLN A 137 15.30 -0.19 18.29
C GLN A 137 16.03 -1.39 18.86
N ARG A 138 15.36 -2.54 18.93
CA ARG A 138 15.87 -3.83 19.33
C ARG A 138 15.50 -4.87 18.29
N ASP A 139 16.45 -5.74 17.93
CA ASP A 139 16.18 -6.88 17.09
C ASP A 139 15.50 -8.04 17.87
N PRO A 140 15.11 -9.14 17.23
CA PRO A 140 14.50 -10.28 17.92
C PRO A 140 15.37 -10.91 19.03
N SER A 141 16.69 -10.74 18.96
CA SER A 141 17.64 -11.18 20.00
C SER A 141 17.77 -10.18 21.15
N GLY A 142 17.19 -8.96 21.02
CA GLY A 142 17.31 -7.88 21.98
C GLY A 142 18.51 -6.96 21.77
N ALA A 143 19.31 -7.16 20.72
CA ALA A 143 20.44 -6.30 20.39
C ALA A 143 19.98 -4.96 19.78
N PRO A 144 20.73 -3.85 19.94
CA PRO A 144 20.41 -2.58 19.33
C PRO A 144 20.36 -2.69 17.80
N THR A 145 19.36 -2.05 17.17
CA THR A 145 19.18 -2.03 15.72
C THR A 145 18.65 -0.68 15.25
N THR A 146 18.74 -0.43 13.96
CA THR A 146 18.09 0.72 13.29
C THR A 146 16.66 0.39 12.83
N GLY A 147 16.21 -0.87 12.94
CA GLY A 147 14.95 -1.33 12.38
C GLY A 147 14.94 -1.42 10.85
N ILE A 148 16.10 -1.34 10.20
CA ILE A 148 16.25 -1.40 8.74
C ILE A 148 17.23 -2.51 8.39
N GLU A 149 16.75 -3.56 7.75
CA GLU A 149 17.58 -4.61 7.16
C GLU A 149 17.74 -4.39 5.66
N ARG A 150 18.88 -4.81 5.12
CA ARG A 150 19.18 -4.64 3.69
C ARG A 150 19.80 -5.89 3.12
N ARG A 151 19.29 -6.32 1.97
CA ARG A 151 19.83 -7.48 1.26
C ARG A 151 19.86 -7.24 -0.24
N SER A 152 21.00 -7.48 -0.87
CA SER A 152 21.07 -7.58 -2.32
C SER A 152 20.49 -8.90 -2.81
N THR A 153 19.80 -8.85 -3.94
CA THR A 153 19.18 -10.00 -4.61
C THR A 153 19.59 -10.09 -6.07
N THR A 154 19.46 -11.28 -6.65
CA THR A 154 19.58 -11.51 -8.10
C THR A 154 18.21 -11.68 -8.76
N ALA A 155 17.12 -11.67 -8.00
CA ALA A 155 15.77 -11.72 -8.55
C ALA A 155 15.52 -10.52 -9.46
N ALA A 156 14.87 -10.73 -10.60
CA ALA A 156 14.55 -9.65 -11.51
C ALA A 156 13.51 -8.69 -10.89
N ASN A 157 12.47 -9.25 -10.31
CA ASN A 157 11.43 -8.60 -9.51
C ASN A 157 10.73 -9.66 -8.65
N TYR A 158 9.80 -9.21 -7.81
CA TYR A 158 8.94 -10.06 -6.99
C TYR A 158 7.47 -9.89 -7.38
N THR A 159 6.64 -10.83 -6.99
CA THR A 159 5.19 -10.85 -7.23
C THR A 159 4.45 -11.03 -5.89
N THR A 160 3.15 -11.30 -5.93
CA THR A 160 2.35 -11.65 -4.74
C THR A 160 2.61 -13.08 -4.22
N ASP A 161 3.74 -13.71 -4.60
CA ASP A 161 4.06 -15.10 -4.23
C ASP A 161 4.83 -15.26 -2.90
N ASP A 162 5.04 -14.16 -2.18
CA ASP A 162 5.75 -14.04 -0.91
C ASP A 162 7.25 -14.40 -0.95
N LYS A 163 7.85 -14.66 -2.10
CA LYS A 163 9.28 -15.00 -2.16
C LYS A 163 10.20 -13.97 -1.53
N VAL A 164 9.82 -12.68 -1.59
CA VAL A 164 10.55 -11.60 -0.93
C VAL A 164 10.61 -11.76 0.58
N LYS A 165 9.67 -12.48 1.18
CA LYS A 165 9.55 -12.74 2.62
C LYS A 165 10.38 -13.94 3.11
N PHE A 166 11.23 -14.52 2.24
CA PHE A 166 12.05 -15.68 2.57
C PHE A 166 13.50 -15.48 2.16
N PHE A 167 14.40 -15.62 3.14
CA PHE A 167 15.84 -15.55 2.88
C PHE A 167 16.29 -16.60 1.86
N SER A 168 15.77 -17.80 1.94
CA SER A 168 16.07 -18.89 1.01
C SER A 168 15.69 -18.63 -0.44
N GLN A 169 14.81 -17.62 -0.69
CA GLN A 169 14.31 -17.27 -2.01
C GLN A 169 14.81 -15.89 -2.49
N GLY A 170 15.86 -15.37 -1.88
CA GLY A 170 16.47 -14.10 -2.25
C GLY A 170 15.92 -12.88 -1.51
N GLY A 171 14.91 -13.05 -0.66
CA GLY A 171 14.31 -12.04 0.20
C GLY A 171 14.88 -12.01 1.62
N LEU A 172 14.13 -11.50 2.57
CA LEU A 172 14.46 -11.44 4.00
C LEU A 172 13.32 -12.07 4.80
N ASP A 173 13.68 -12.92 5.76
CA ASP A 173 12.70 -13.54 6.65
C ASP A 173 12.06 -12.49 7.57
N ALA A 174 10.79 -12.69 7.92
CA ALA A 174 10.12 -11.83 8.86
C ALA A 174 10.78 -11.89 10.24
N TRP A 175 10.80 -10.76 10.94
CA TRP A 175 10.99 -10.76 12.39
C TRP A 175 9.71 -11.24 13.09
N ASP A 176 9.83 -11.61 14.35
CA ASP A 176 8.73 -12.11 15.19
C ASP A 176 7.47 -11.23 15.02
N VAL A 177 6.48 -11.74 14.28
CA VAL A 177 5.24 -11.03 13.92
C VAL A 177 4.37 -10.68 15.12
N SER A 178 4.60 -11.29 16.28
CA SER A 178 3.91 -10.93 17.54
C SER A 178 4.46 -9.66 18.18
N ARG A 179 5.63 -9.18 17.71
CA ARG A 179 6.35 -8.06 18.31
C ARG A 179 6.68 -6.95 17.31
N TYR A 180 6.75 -7.26 16.02
CA TYR A 180 7.16 -6.34 14.97
C TYR A 180 6.17 -6.37 13.81
N PHE A 181 5.87 -5.20 13.28
CA PHE A 181 5.21 -5.08 12.00
C PHE A 181 6.26 -5.10 10.89
N ASN A 182 6.19 -6.11 10.04
CA ASN A 182 7.16 -6.34 8.97
C ASN A 182 6.71 -5.64 7.68
N ILE A 183 7.58 -4.83 7.11
CA ILE A 183 7.37 -4.16 5.82
C ILE A 183 8.53 -4.52 4.90
N TRP A 184 8.26 -5.20 3.79
CA TRP A 184 9.23 -5.44 2.74
C TRP A 184 9.13 -4.36 1.67
N VAL A 185 10.29 -3.86 1.24
CA VAL A 185 10.39 -2.92 0.12
C VAL A 185 11.32 -3.54 -0.91
N CYS A 186 10.81 -3.73 -2.14
CA CYS A 186 11.53 -4.38 -3.23
C CYS A 186 11.05 -3.89 -4.60
N ASP A 187 11.68 -4.37 -5.68
CA ASP A 187 11.18 -4.20 -7.05
C ASP A 187 10.06 -5.23 -7.28
N LEU A 188 8.83 -4.76 -7.41
CA LEU A 188 7.68 -5.59 -7.75
C LEU A 188 7.49 -5.67 -9.27
N THR A 189 6.74 -6.68 -9.71
CA THR A 189 6.39 -6.80 -11.13
C THR A 189 5.66 -5.53 -11.61
N PRO A 190 5.91 -5.07 -12.86
CA PRO A 190 5.33 -3.85 -13.38
C PRO A 190 3.79 -3.77 -13.20
N GLY A 191 3.32 -2.64 -12.65
CA GLY A 191 1.92 -2.38 -12.35
C GLY A 191 1.48 -2.77 -10.94
N LEU A 192 2.28 -3.53 -10.19
CA LEU A 192 1.99 -3.90 -8.80
C LEU A 192 2.64 -2.89 -7.85
N GLY A 193 1.83 -2.16 -7.07
CA GLY A 193 2.32 -1.18 -6.09
C GLY A 193 2.66 -1.80 -4.73
N GLY A 194 1.87 -2.79 -4.30
CA GLY A 194 2.05 -3.45 -3.02
C GLY A 194 1.02 -4.54 -2.79
N TYR A 195 1.13 -5.20 -1.66
CA TYR A 195 0.11 -6.11 -1.13
C TYR A 195 0.29 -6.32 0.37
N GLY A 196 -0.82 -6.48 1.08
CA GLY A 196 -0.87 -6.83 2.49
C GLY A 196 -1.34 -8.27 2.71
N GLU A 197 -1.56 -8.61 3.97
CA GLU A 197 -2.16 -9.88 4.42
C GLU A 197 -3.19 -9.59 5.49
N PHE A 198 -4.43 -10.06 5.34
CA PHE A 198 -5.46 -9.93 6.38
C PHE A 198 -5.10 -10.75 7.62
N PRO A 199 -5.37 -10.21 8.82
CA PRO A 199 -5.18 -10.96 10.06
C PRO A 199 -6.21 -12.10 10.18
N THR A 200 -5.81 -13.18 10.83
CA THR A 200 -6.64 -14.38 11.01
C THR A 200 -6.73 -14.83 12.47
N GLY A 201 -6.44 -13.93 13.42
CA GLY A 201 -6.35 -14.27 14.84
C GLY A 201 -5.07 -15.01 15.25
N SER A 202 -4.43 -15.68 14.30
CA SER A 202 -3.08 -16.26 14.45
C SER A 202 -2.23 -15.81 13.26
N LEU A 203 -1.27 -14.93 13.52
CA LEU A 203 -0.45 -14.34 12.45
C LEU A 203 0.50 -15.38 11.87
N SER A 204 0.61 -15.40 10.54
CA SER A 204 1.58 -16.22 9.83
C SER A 204 2.99 -15.63 9.96
N ASN A 205 4.02 -16.44 9.67
CA ASN A 205 5.39 -15.93 9.57
C ASN A 205 5.64 -15.07 8.31
N THR A 206 4.64 -14.89 7.45
CA THR A 206 4.65 -13.99 6.29
C THR A 206 3.82 -12.74 6.52
N TYR A 207 3.20 -12.60 7.71
CA TYR A 207 2.32 -11.48 8.02
C TYR A 207 3.05 -10.14 7.97
N GLY A 208 2.42 -9.22 7.27
CA GLY A 208 2.92 -7.87 7.01
C GLY A 208 2.64 -7.46 5.56
N GLN A 209 3.27 -6.39 5.14
CA GLN A 209 3.05 -5.85 3.80
C GLN A 209 4.31 -5.84 2.96
N VAL A 210 4.12 -5.83 1.64
CA VAL A 210 5.17 -5.60 0.63
C VAL A 210 4.80 -4.36 -0.16
N SER A 211 5.76 -3.48 -0.42
CA SER A 211 5.58 -2.28 -1.24
C SER A 211 6.68 -2.19 -2.30
N ASP A 212 6.33 -1.69 -3.46
CA ASP A 212 7.31 -1.38 -4.50
C ASP A 212 8.19 -0.20 -4.08
N TYR A 213 9.51 -0.30 -4.33
CA TYR A 213 10.47 0.72 -3.94
C TYR A 213 10.22 2.09 -4.59
N ALA A 214 9.55 2.13 -5.75
CA ALA A 214 9.30 3.35 -6.51
C ALA A 214 8.11 4.17 -5.96
N VAL A 215 7.26 3.55 -5.10
CA VAL A 215 6.02 4.16 -4.57
C VAL A 215 6.02 4.22 -3.05
N VAL A 216 7.19 4.39 -2.43
CA VAL A 216 7.31 4.59 -0.98
C VAL A 216 7.94 5.94 -0.66
N GLY A 217 7.61 6.48 0.51
CA GLY A 217 8.11 7.78 1.00
C GLY A 217 7.09 8.90 0.85
N THR A 218 7.56 10.15 0.93
CA THR A 218 6.69 11.34 0.94
C THR A 218 5.82 11.44 -0.32
N GLY A 219 4.53 11.67 -0.13
CA GLY A 219 3.55 11.82 -1.22
C GLY A 219 3.13 10.48 -1.85
N GLN A 220 3.43 9.35 -1.19
CA GLN A 220 3.04 8.02 -1.63
C GLN A 220 2.13 7.36 -0.59
N TRP A 221 1.04 6.74 -1.04
CA TRP A 221 0.01 6.17 -0.15
C TRP A 221 -0.02 4.63 -0.12
N VAL A 222 0.72 3.97 -1.01
CA VAL A 222 0.69 2.51 -1.13
C VAL A 222 1.01 1.85 0.21
N CYS A 223 2.05 2.31 0.91
CA CYS A 223 2.44 1.74 2.19
C CYS A 223 1.34 1.90 3.26
N THR A 224 0.65 3.04 3.30
CA THR A 224 -0.49 3.30 4.18
C THR A 224 -1.67 2.39 3.83
N HIS A 225 -1.96 2.22 2.54
CA HIS A 225 -3.03 1.38 2.03
C HIS A 225 -2.82 -0.09 2.41
N GLU A 226 -1.64 -0.66 2.10
CA GLU A 226 -1.32 -2.05 2.41
C GLU A 226 -1.26 -2.32 3.93
N CYS A 227 -0.81 -1.33 4.70
CA CYS A 227 -0.89 -1.37 6.16
C CYS A 227 -2.35 -1.46 6.64
N GLY A 228 -3.27 -0.76 5.98
CA GLY A 228 -4.70 -0.85 6.24
C GLY A 228 -5.23 -2.27 6.11
N HIS A 229 -4.84 -3.00 5.06
CA HIS A 229 -5.20 -4.41 4.90
C HIS A 229 -4.67 -5.28 6.04
N CYS A 230 -3.44 -5.03 6.48
CA CYS A 230 -2.88 -5.73 7.63
C CYS A 230 -3.65 -5.41 8.93
N PHE A 231 -4.34 -4.28 9.00
CA PHE A 231 -5.24 -3.93 10.11
C PHE A 231 -6.71 -4.26 9.84
N ASN A 232 -6.97 -5.19 8.92
CA ASN A 232 -8.28 -5.69 8.54
C ASN A 232 -9.20 -4.70 7.83
N LEU A 233 -8.65 -3.62 7.27
CA LEU A 233 -9.43 -2.72 6.41
C LEU A 233 -9.56 -3.32 5.01
N ARG A 234 -10.77 -3.32 4.49
CA ARG A 234 -11.11 -3.83 3.15
C ARG A 234 -11.26 -2.68 2.18
N HIS A 235 -11.23 -2.99 0.89
CA HIS A 235 -11.56 -2.01 -0.12
C HIS A 235 -13.02 -1.56 0.02
N ILE A 236 -13.28 -0.26 -0.08
CA ILE A 236 -14.63 0.32 0.04
C ILE A 236 -15.57 -0.12 -1.07
N TRP A 237 -15.05 -0.66 -2.18
CA TRP A 237 -15.85 -1.23 -3.28
C TRP A 237 -16.12 -2.74 -3.12
N GLY A 238 -15.70 -3.34 -1.99
CA GLY A 238 -16.05 -4.71 -1.63
C GLY A 238 -15.53 -5.81 -2.53
N ASP A 239 -14.63 -5.50 -3.47
CA ASP A 239 -13.95 -6.44 -4.40
C ASP A 239 -14.92 -7.39 -5.15
N ASP A 240 -16.08 -6.86 -5.56
CA ASP A 240 -17.18 -7.61 -6.18
C ASP A 240 -17.34 -7.34 -7.69
N ALA A 241 -16.30 -6.81 -8.33
CA ALA A 241 -16.27 -6.45 -9.76
C ALA A 241 -17.37 -5.46 -10.18
N GLY A 242 -17.77 -4.56 -9.28
CA GLY A 242 -18.76 -3.52 -9.53
C GLY A 242 -20.21 -3.96 -9.38
N ALA A 243 -20.45 -5.10 -8.73
CA ALA A 243 -21.81 -5.63 -8.53
C ALA A 243 -22.60 -4.91 -7.42
N CYS A 244 -21.96 -4.03 -6.64
CA CYS A 244 -22.55 -3.30 -5.50
C CYS A 244 -23.11 -4.19 -4.39
N THR A 245 -22.65 -5.43 -4.31
CA THR A 245 -23.05 -6.42 -3.29
C THR A 245 -21.99 -6.64 -2.23
N GLY A 246 -20.76 -6.27 -2.53
CA GLY A 246 -19.64 -6.31 -1.61
C GLY A 246 -19.71 -5.19 -0.57
N SER A 247 -18.91 -5.31 0.49
CA SER A 247 -18.83 -4.34 1.57
C SER A 247 -17.45 -4.38 2.20
N ASP A 248 -16.98 -3.24 2.66
CA ASP A 248 -15.79 -3.13 3.50
C ASP A 248 -16.06 -3.50 4.98
N LEU A 249 -17.30 -3.87 5.32
CA LEU A 249 -17.80 -4.21 6.66
C LEU A 249 -17.76 -3.02 7.65
N VAL A 250 -17.70 -1.79 7.14
CA VAL A 250 -17.76 -0.55 7.93
C VAL A 250 -19.09 0.14 7.66
N SER A 251 -19.91 0.33 8.70
CA SER A 251 -21.32 0.72 8.56
C SER A 251 -21.54 2.16 8.12
N ASP A 252 -20.55 3.02 8.25
CA ASP A 252 -20.61 4.44 7.87
C ASP A 252 -19.90 4.74 6.53
N THR A 253 -19.38 3.71 5.84
CA THR A 253 -18.83 3.83 4.50
C THR A 253 -19.94 3.50 3.47
N PRO A 254 -20.29 4.42 2.56
CA PRO A 254 -21.19 4.11 1.46
C PRO A 254 -20.60 3.06 0.53
N ASN A 255 -21.44 2.16 0.03
CA ASN A 255 -21.01 1.15 -0.94
C ASN A 255 -20.59 1.81 -2.25
N GLN A 256 -19.46 1.41 -2.80
CA GLN A 256 -18.86 1.95 -4.02
C GLN A 256 -18.67 0.83 -5.06
N ALA A 257 -18.85 1.13 -6.34
CA ALA A 257 -18.75 0.12 -7.39
C ALA A 257 -17.30 -0.27 -7.71
N ASN A 258 -16.39 0.71 -7.78
CA ASN A 258 -15.01 0.49 -8.20
C ASN A 258 -14.05 1.43 -7.48
N SER A 259 -12.77 1.11 -7.53
CA SER A 259 -11.71 2.02 -7.11
C SER A 259 -11.70 3.31 -7.96
N SER A 260 -11.16 4.39 -7.41
CA SER A 260 -10.94 5.66 -8.11
C SER A 260 -9.43 5.88 -8.30
N PRO A 261 -8.76 5.13 -9.21
CA PRO A 261 -7.32 5.17 -9.35
C PRO A 261 -6.83 6.53 -9.84
N GLY A 262 -5.77 7.04 -9.21
CA GLY A 262 -5.00 8.19 -9.66
C GLY A 262 -5.62 9.57 -9.46
N THR A 263 -6.90 9.69 -9.12
CA THR A 263 -7.55 10.99 -8.85
C THR A 263 -8.65 10.87 -7.81
N CYS A 264 -8.70 11.81 -6.85
CA CYS A 264 -9.87 11.94 -6.00
C CYS A 264 -11.04 12.47 -6.84
N PRO A 265 -12.18 11.79 -6.90
CA PRO A 265 -13.37 12.33 -7.55
C PRO A 265 -13.85 13.58 -6.81
N THR A 266 -14.44 14.53 -7.57
CA THR A 266 -15.04 15.72 -6.96
C THR A 266 -16.29 15.32 -6.18
N TYR A 267 -16.35 15.70 -4.92
CA TYR A 267 -17.53 15.45 -4.09
C TYR A 267 -18.70 16.40 -4.42
N PRO A 268 -19.96 15.94 -4.46
CA PRO A 268 -20.37 14.54 -4.39
C PRO A 268 -20.07 13.78 -5.69
N ALA A 269 -19.51 12.59 -5.56
CA ALA A 269 -19.30 11.71 -6.69
C ALA A 269 -20.51 10.78 -6.86
N LEU A 270 -20.85 10.48 -8.11
CA LEU A 270 -21.85 9.48 -8.44
C LEU A 270 -21.15 8.23 -8.96
N ASP A 271 -21.47 7.10 -8.39
CA ASP A 271 -21.13 5.82 -8.98
C ASP A 271 -22.37 4.95 -9.17
N ALA A 272 -22.19 3.69 -9.64
CA ALA A 272 -23.32 2.81 -9.94
C ALA A 272 -24.05 2.30 -8.69
N CYS A 273 -23.43 2.38 -7.51
CA CYS A 273 -23.98 1.82 -6.26
C CYS A 273 -24.73 2.86 -5.43
N THR A 274 -24.11 4.02 -5.20
CA THR A 274 -24.69 5.08 -4.35
C THR A 274 -24.23 6.46 -4.80
N THR A 275 -24.85 7.49 -4.24
CA THR A 275 -24.31 8.86 -4.26
C THR A 275 -23.39 9.00 -3.05
N VAL A 276 -22.13 9.23 -3.28
CA VAL A 276 -21.09 9.39 -2.24
C VAL A 276 -20.80 10.88 -2.04
#